data_0d36d62f57de26217b5dc0631ab9441e
#
_entry.id   0d36d62f57de26217b5dc0631ab9441e
#
_cell.length_a   1.000
_cell.length_b   1.000
_cell.length_c   1.000
_cell.angle_alpha   90.00
_cell.angle_beta   90.00
_cell.angle_gamma   90.00
#
_symmetry.space_group_name_H-M   'P 1'
#
loop_
_entity.id
_entity.type
_entity.pdbx_description
1 polymer ?
#
loop_
_entity_poly.entity_id
_entity_poly.type
_entity_poly.pdbx_seq_one_letter_code
_entity_poly.pdbx_strand_id
1 'polypeptide(L)'
;MDLNITPPYSKALDFARLSLAGKKRNSGEFVVDHCIRVTETLLRFKVNDPPTLVASILHHSLHEGAANIEDIRKEFGEEVGVMMEAFEKLRIIKPKEEMGDVFAENLRKMFLVLAKDLRVVLIKLADILDNLTTLQYVDEVKRREVCQKALEIFAPLAERLGMGEMRGQMQDLAFMYLQPAEYKWVQSYTKSNLEKLGKELLRIKGSITLALKKEGIPAEVQSRVKHIYSLYTKLTRPEIKKDLSKIHDLIALRIIVSDTEECYKVLDIVHKEFKPLPEPISDYIAHPRPNGYQSIHTRVYGSGDLPFEIQIRTRVMHEEAEYGVAAHWNYAEKKEKGLSDEKIS
;
A
#
# COMPACT_ATOMS: atom_id res chain seq x y z
N MET A 1 2.44 -15.09 10.76
CA MET A 1 3.31 -16.24 10.45
C MET A 1 4.62 -16.00 11.18
N ASP A 2 5.11 -16.95 11.97
CA ASP A 2 6.40 -16.77 12.64
C ASP A 2 7.51 -17.24 11.70
N LEU A 3 8.24 -16.28 11.12
CA LEU A 3 9.33 -16.53 10.17
C LEU A 3 10.49 -17.33 10.77
N ASN A 4 10.60 -17.37 12.12
CA ASN A 4 11.71 -18.06 12.81
C ASN A 4 11.52 -19.58 12.95
N ILE A 5 10.29 -20.08 12.80
CA ILE A 5 9.95 -21.47 13.19
C ILE A 5 9.66 -22.36 11.97
N THR A 6 9.21 -21.78 10.84
CA THR A 6 8.70 -22.56 9.70
C THR A 6 9.71 -22.60 8.54
N PRO A 7 10.22 -23.80 8.13
CA PRO A 7 10.91 -23.92 6.85
C PRO A 7 9.98 -23.55 5.68
N PRO A 8 10.47 -22.89 4.60
CA PRO A 8 11.88 -22.60 4.29
C PRO A 8 12.41 -21.29 4.91
N TYR A 9 11.60 -20.52 5.66
CA TYR A 9 11.95 -19.17 6.12
C TYR A 9 13.04 -19.19 7.19
N SER A 10 12.99 -20.13 8.14
CA SER A 10 14.04 -20.28 9.15
C SER A 10 15.40 -20.56 8.50
N LYS A 11 15.44 -21.43 7.49
CA LYS A 11 16.67 -21.71 6.72
C LYS A 11 17.20 -20.46 6.00
N ALA A 12 16.29 -19.67 5.39
CA ALA A 12 16.66 -18.41 4.72
C ALA A 12 17.18 -17.37 5.72
N LEU A 13 16.58 -17.26 6.90
CA LEU A 13 17.05 -16.37 7.96
C LEU A 13 18.43 -16.76 8.47
N ASP A 14 18.70 -18.04 8.69
CA ASP A 14 20.02 -18.50 9.14
C ASP A 14 21.07 -18.23 8.08
N PHE A 15 20.76 -18.48 6.80
CA PHE A 15 21.63 -18.14 5.68
C PHE A 15 21.90 -16.63 5.61
N ALA A 16 20.86 -15.79 5.74
CA ALA A 16 20.99 -14.32 5.74
C ALA A 16 21.84 -13.84 6.92
N ARG A 17 21.63 -14.39 8.13
CA ARG A 17 22.44 -14.06 9.32
C ARG A 17 23.93 -14.39 9.15
N LEU A 18 24.23 -15.50 8.51
CA LEU A 18 25.60 -15.91 8.21
C LEU A 18 26.21 -15.02 7.13
N SER A 19 25.53 -14.86 5.99
CA SER A 19 26.06 -14.09 4.85
C SER A 19 26.18 -12.59 5.14
N LEU A 20 25.33 -12.03 6.00
CA LEU A 20 25.31 -10.63 6.42
C LEU A 20 25.94 -10.40 7.80
N ALA A 21 26.73 -11.36 8.32
CA ALA A 21 27.31 -11.28 9.65
C ALA A 21 28.12 -9.97 9.83
N GLY A 22 27.81 -9.21 10.90
CA GLY A 22 28.48 -7.94 11.22
C GLY A 22 28.10 -6.76 10.34
N LYS A 23 27.30 -6.93 9.28
CA LYS A 23 26.83 -5.83 8.42
C LYS A 23 25.77 -5.01 9.13
N LYS A 24 25.99 -3.70 9.21
CA LYS A 24 25.09 -2.74 9.84
C LYS A 24 24.68 -1.62 8.88
N ARG A 25 23.46 -1.16 9.05
CA ARG A 25 22.91 0.03 8.38
C ARG A 25 23.40 1.31 9.08
N ASN A 26 23.16 2.47 8.46
CA ASN A 26 23.48 3.78 9.07
C ASN A 26 22.75 4.02 10.42
N SER A 27 21.64 3.35 10.65
CA SER A 27 20.91 3.36 11.93
C SER A 27 21.64 2.62 13.07
N GLY A 28 22.66 1.79 12.74
CA GLY A 28 23.34 0.90 13.68
C GLY A 28 22.70 -0.49 13.80
N GLU A 29 21.49 -0.71 13.27
CA GLU A 29 20.82 -2.00 13.22
C GLU A 29 21.52 -2.95 12.25
N PHE A 30 21.34 -4.27 12.41
CA PHE A 30 21.85 -5.24 11.45
C PHE A 30 21.04 -5.21 10.15
N VAL A 31 21.72 -5.46 9.01
CA VAL A 31 21.05 -5.51 7.69
C VAL A 31 19.98 -6.61 7.65
N VAL A 32 20.19 -7.72 8.36
CA VAL A 32 19.19 -8.80 8.44
C VAL A 32 17.86 -8.35 9.08
N ASP A 33 17.88 -7.41 10.03
CA ASP A 33 16.65 -6.89 10.66
C ASP A 33 15.80 -6.12 9.65
N HIS A 34 16.45 -5.38 8.75
CA HIS A 34 15.78 -4.76 7.61
C HIS A 34 15.16 -5.81 6.68
N CYS A 35 15.89 -6.88 6.33
CA CYS A 35 15.34 -7.92 5.48
C CYS A 35 14.08 -8.58 6.11
N ILE A 36 14.07 -8.77 7.42
CA ILE A 36 12.92 -9.27 8.16
C ILE A 36 11.73 -8.30 8.01
N ARG A 37 11.91 -7.01 8.26
CA ARG A 37 10.82 -6.01 8.13
C ARG A 37 10.29 -5.88 6.70
N VAL A 38 11.15 -6.02 5.69
CA VAL A 38 10.73 -6.08 4.28
C VAL A 38 9.81 -7.28 4.06
N THR A 39 10.18 -8.45 4.59
CA THR A 39 9.36 -9.67 4.50
C THR A 39 8.03 -9.51 5.26
N GLU A 40 8.05 -8.95 6.47
CA GLU A 40 6.83 -8.64 7.24
C GLU A 40 5.92 -7.65 6.50
N THR A 41 6.52 -6.67 5.80
CA THR A 41 5.76 -5.75 4.94
C THR A 41 5.07 -6.49 3.81
N LEU A 42 5.75 -7.40 3.11
CA LEU A 42 5.13 -8.24 2.08
C LEU A 42 3.97 -9.06 2.64
N LEU A 43 4.14 -9.71 3.79
CA LEU A 43 3.07 -10.45 4.47
C LEU A 43 1.88 -9.57 4.83
N ARG A 44 2.11 -8.35 5.33
CA ARG A 44 1.07 -7.36 5.61
C ARG A 44 0.30 -6.98 4.35
N PHE A 45 0.96 -6.91 3.22
CA PHE A 45 0.35 -6.70 1.90
C PHE A 45 -0.12 -7.98 1.22
N LYS A 46 -0.29 -9.07 1.99
CA LYS A 46 -0.86 -10.35 1.54
C LYS A 46 -0.03 -11.10 0.48
N VAL A 47 1.24 -10.79 0.34
CA VAL A 47 2.17 -11.60 -0.44
C VAL A 47 2.60 -12.79 0.42
N ASN A 48 2.09 -13.99 0.11
CA ASN A 48 2.34 -15.20 0.90
C ASN A 48 3.12 -16.28 0.12
N ASP A 49 3.53 -15.99 -1.13
CA ASP A 49 4.31 -16.89 -1.99
C ASP A 49 5.66 -17.23 -1.36
N PRO A 50 5.96 -18.50 -1.03
CA PRO A 50 7.18 -18.87 -0.32
C PRO A 50 8.48 -18.47 -1.02
N PRO A 51 8.67 -18.66 -2.34
CA PRO A 51 9.86 -18.19 -3.03
C PRO A 51 10.07 -16.67 -2.91
N THR A 52 9.01 -15.87 -3.00
CA THR A 52 9.07 -14.40 -2.84
C THR A 52 9.52 -14.01 -1.43
N LEU A 53 8.98 -14.66 -0.40
CA LEU A 53 9.35 -14.37 0.98
C LEU A 53 10.80 -14.78 1.26
N VAL A 54 11.26 -15.94 0.74
CA VAL A 54 12.65 -16.37 0.83
C VAL A 54 13.56 -15.36 0.11
N ALA A 55 13.24 -14.95 -1.11
CA ALA A 55 14.00 -13.94 -1.85
C ALA A 55 14.06 -12.60 -1.09
N SER A 56 12.95 -12.20 -0.43
CA SER A 56 12.93 -10.98 0.37
C SER A 56 13.81 -11.05 1.62
N ILE A 57 13.95 -12.22 2.25
CA ILE A 57 14.88 -12.42 3.36
C ILE A 57 16.34 -12.32 2.88
N LEU A 58 16.62 -12.78 1.67
CA LEU A 58 17.97 -12.89 1.11
C LEU A 58 18.42 -11.67 0.29
N HIS A 59 17.55 -10.66 0.05
CA HIS A 59 17.76 -9.65 -0.99
C HIS A 59 19.03 -8.79 -0.84
N HIS A 60 19.65 -8.74 0.35
CA HIS A 60 20.95 -8.11 0.58
C HIS A 60 22.12 -9.09 0.57
N SER A 61 21.89 -10.41 0.59
CA SER A 61 22.93 -11.41 0.75
C SER A 61 23.93 -11.46 -0.40
N LEU A 62 23.52 -11.12 -1.63
CA LEU A 62 24.41 -11.09 -2.79
C LEU A 62 25.35 -9.87 -2.78
N HIS A 63 24.83 -8.69 -2.56
CA HIS A 63 25.58 -7.46 -2.80
C HIS A 63 26.27 -6.90 -1.54
N GLU A 64 25.73 -7.09 -0.39
CA GLU A 64 26.34 -6.71 0.89
C GLU A 64 26.92 -7.89 1.64
N GLY A 65 26.44 -9.08 1.35
CA GLY A 65 26.85 -10.32 1.98
C GLY A 65 28.01 -11.02 1.31
N ALA A 66 28.36 -12.17 1.87
CA ALA A 66 29.37 -13.08 1.35
C ALA A 66 28.76 -14.21 0.50
N ALA A 67 27.46 -14.15 0.17
CA ALA A 67 26.80 -15.16 -0.63
C ALA A 67 27.09 -14.97 -2.13
N ASN A 68 27.15 -16.07 -2.88
CA ASN A 68 27.11 -16.05 -4.33
C ASN A 68 25.77 -16.62 -4.84
N ILE A 69 25.48 -16.40 -6.10
CA ILE A 69 24.18 -16.79 -6.69
C ILE A 69 24.01 -18.31 -6.77
N GLU A 70 25.10 -19.04 -6.98
CA GLU A 70 25.07 -20.50 -7.11
C GLU A 70 24.75 -21.16 -5.76
N ASP A 71 25.24 -20.62 -4.65
CA ASP A 71 24.87 -21.08 -3.31
C ASP A 71 23.38 -20.87 -3.05
N ILE A 72 22.83 -19.71 -3.46
CA ILE A 72 21.41 -19.42 -3.31
C ILE A 72 20.55 -20.37 -4.16
N ARG A 73 20.93 -20.63 -5.42
CA ARG A 73 20.25 -21.60 -6.27
C ARG A 73 20.26 -23.00 -5.69
N LYS A 74 21.40 -23.44 -5.19
CA LYS A 74 21.57 -24.76 -4.58
C LYS A 74 20.71 -24.93 -3.34
N GLU A 75 20.67 -23.91 -2.47
CA GLU A 75 20.02 -24.00 -1.17
C GLU A 75 18.51 -23.71 -1.22
N PHE A 76 18.05 -22.82 -2.13
CA PHE A 76 16.69 -22.30 -2.15
C PHE A 76 15.99 -22.49 -3.51
N GLY A 77 16.67 -23.05 -4.49
CA GLY A 77 16.10 -23.36 -5.81
C GLY A 77 16.31 -22.28 -6.87
N GLU A 78 16.12 -22.67 -8.13
CA GLU A 78 16.35 -21.82 -9.31
C GLU A 78 15.44 -20.60 -9.31
N GLU A 79 14.20 -20.74 -8.88
CA GLU A 79 13.21 -19.65 -8.85
C GLU A 79 13.65 -18.50 -7.95
N VAL A 80 14.15 -18.79 -6.75
CA VAL A 80 14.72 -17.79 -5.83
C VAL A 80 15.97 -17.15 -6.45
N GLY A 81 16.84 -17.95 -7.06
CA GLY A 81 18.04 -17.44 -7.75
C GLY A 81 17.72 -16.44 -8.85
N VAL A 82 16.74 -16.73 -9.71
CA VAL A 82 16.29 -15.83 -10.77
C VAL A 82 15.73 -14.52 -10.20
N MET A 83 14.93 -14.58 -9.12
CA MET A 83 14.42 -13.37 -8.46
C MET A 83 15.55 -12.52 -7.86
N MET A 84 16.56 -13.15 -7.25
CA MET A 84 17.70 -12.44 -6.67
C MET A 84 18.52 -11.72 -7.73
N GLU A 85 18.81 -12.36 -8.87
CA GLU A 85 19.49 -11.69 -9.99
C GLU A 85 18.68 -10.53 -10.57
N ALA A 86 17.37 -10.70 -10.68
CA ALA A 86 16.49 -9.65 -11.16
C ALA A 86 16.42 -8.47 -10.17
N PHE A 87 16.42 -8.75 -8.87
CA PHE A 87 16.46 -7.73 -7.83
C PHE A 87 17.74 -6.89 -7.89
N GLU A 88 18.91 -7.52 -8.08
CA GLU A 88 20.18 -6.80 -8.25
C GLU A 88 20.15 -5.83 -9.43
N LYS A 89 19.52 -6.19 -10.55
CA LYS A 89 19.35 -5.30 -11.70
C LYS A 89 18.49 -4.07 -11.39
N LEU A 90 17.48 -4.21 -10.50
CA LEU A 90 16.63 -3.09 -10.07
C LEU A 90 17.31 -2.16 -9.06
N ARG A 91 18.39 -2.58 -8.43
CA ARG A 91 19.12 -1.77 -7.44
C ARG A 91 19.74 -0.51 -8.04
N ILE A 92 20.12 -0.54 -9.33
CA ILE A 92 20.87 0.50 -10.02
C ILE A 92 19.96 1.58 -10.65
N ILE A 93 18.76 1.81 -10.14
CA ILE A 93 17.86 2.86 -10.67
C ILE A 93 18.28 4.26 -10.15
N LYS A 94 18.52 5.22 -11.07
CA LYS A 94 18.93 6.60 -10.75
C LYS A 94 17.76 7.60 -10.84
N PRO A 95 17.74 8.70 -10.05
CA PRO A 95 16.71 9.74 -10.13
C PRO A 95 16.77 10.55 -11.43
N LYS A 96 15.67 11.25 -11.75
CA LYS A 96 15.46 11.98 -13.01
C LYS A 96 16.42 13.17 -13.22
N GLU A 97 16.82 13.86 -12.15
CA GLU A 97 17.61 15.10 -12.23
C GLU A 97 19.04 14.90 -12.76
N GLU A 98 19.57 13.68 -12.71
CA GLU A 98 20.92 13.42 -13.20
C GLU A 98 20.99 13.19 -14.72
N MET A 99 19.86 12.98 -15.44
CA MET A 99 19.93 12.50 -16.82
C MET A 99 18.56 12.48 -17.55
N GLY A 100 18.33 13.36 -18.51
CA GLY A 100 17.10 13.43 -19.31
C GLY A 100 16.65 12.11 -19.97
N ASP A 101 17.57 11.31 -20.52
CA ASP A 101 17.25 10.02 -21.17
C ASP A 101 17.25 8.82 -20.23
N VAL A 102 17.86 8.91 -19.05
CA VAL A 102 18.03 7.79 -18.12
C VAL A 102 16.79 7.51 -17.26
N PHE A 103 15.89 8.48 -17.09
CA PHE A 103 14.59 8.20 -16.48
C PHE A 103 13.78 7.23 -17.35
N ALA A 104 13.74 7.44 -18.66
CA ALA A 104 13.10 6.53 -19.59
C ALA A 104 13.77 5.15 -19.62
N GLU A 105 15.09 5.09 -19.53
CA GLU A 105 15.86 3.84 -19.47
C GLU A 105 15.62 3.09 -18.14
N ASN A 106 15.56 3.79 -17.02
CA ASN A 106 15.23 3.21 -15.72
C ASN A 106 13.81 2.62 -15.71
N LEU A 107 12.82 3.35 -16.24
CA LEU A 107 11.46 2.84 -16.43
C LEU A 107 11.46 1.62 -17.35
N ARG A 108 12.21 1.66 -18.45
CA ARG A 108 12.32 0.53 -19.37
C ARG A 108 12.92 -0.70 -18.70
N LYS A 109 14.00 -0.56 -17.93
CA LYS A 109 14.61 -1.67 -17.16
C LYS A 109 13.60 -2.25 -16.16
N MET A 110 12.87 -1.39 -15.48
CA MET A 110 11.85 -1.79 -14.53
C MET A 110 10.70 -2.52 -15.21
N PHE A 111 10.23 -2.03 -16.38
CA PHE A 111 9.23 -2.74 -17.19
C PHE A 111 9.72 -4.08 -17.72
N LEU A 112 11.00 -4.22 -18.08
CA LEU A 112 11.57 -5.50 -18.51
C LEU A 112 11.63 -6.51 -17.35
N VAL A 113 11.89 -6.06 -16.13
CA VAL A 113 11.83 -6.93 -14.94
C VAL A 113 10.38 -7.25 -14.58
N LEU A 114 9.48 -6.26 -14.62
CA LEU A 114 8.03 -6.46 -14.44
C LEU A 114 7.47 -7.52 -15.40
N ALA A 115 7.89 -7.47 -16.68
CA ALA A 115 7.46 -8.43 -17.68
C ALA A 115 7.98 -9.86 -17.43
N LYS A 116 9.06 -10.01 -16.64
CA LYS A 116 9.65 -11.31 -16.30
C LYS A 116 9.11 -11.88 -15.01
N ASP A 117 9.10 -11.07 -13.95
CA ASP A 117 8.61 -11.50 -12.65
C ASP A 117 8.22 -10.28 -11.77
N LEU A 118 6.91 -10.09 -11.61
CA LEU A 118 6.34 -9.00 -10.84
C LEU A 118 6.71 -9.07 -9.33
N ARG A 119 6.99 -10.27 -8.82
CA ARG A 119 7.34 -10.50 -7.40
C ARG A 119 8.58 -9.73 -6.99
N VAL A 120 9.56 -9.63 -7.89
CA VAL A 120 10.79 -8.83 -7.67
C VAL A 120 10.47 -7.37 -7.43
N VAL A 121 9.46 -6.84 -8.11
CA VAL A 121 9.01 -5.46 -7.91
C VAL A 121 8.30 -5.29 -6.58
N LEU A 122 7.51 -6.28 -6.15
CA LEU A 122 6.88 -6.26 -4.82
C LEU A 122 7.94 -6.23 -3.71
N ILE A 123 9.00 -7.05 -3.82
CA ILE A 123 10.13 -7.00 -2.88
C ILE A 123 10.77 -5.59 -2.90
N LYS A 124 10.98 -5.01 -4.09
CA LYS A 124 11.59 -3.66 -4.21
C LYS A 124 10.72 -2.56 -3.63
N LEU A 125 9.41 -2.62 -3.80
CA LEU A 125 8.49 -1.66 -3.19
C LEU A 125 8.51 -1.76 -1.66
N ALA A 126 8.54 -2.97 -1.11
CA ALA A 126 8.64 -3.19 0.33
C ALA A 126 10.00 -2.72 0.88
N ASP A 127 11.10 -2.97 0.16
CA ASP A 127 12.45 -2.46 0.48
C ASP A 127 12.48 -0.92 0.54
N ILE A 128 11.93 -0.24 -0.48
CA ILE A 128 11.86 1.23 -0.50
C ILE A 128 11.01 1.76 0.66
N LEU A 129 9.87 1.13 0.95
CA LEU A 129 9.01 1.54 2.06
C LEU A 129 9.74 1.43 3.40
N ASP A 130 10.47 0.35 3.67
CA ASP A 130 11.27 0.21 4.89
C ASP A 130 12.42 1.23 4.93
N ASN A 131 13.12 1.44 3.82
CA ASN A 131 14.18 2.45 3.73
C ASN A 131 13.68 3.85 4.09
N LEU A 132 12.48 4.25 3.66
CA LEU A 132 11.87 5.53 4.02
C LEU A 132 11.64 5.69 5.53
N THR A 133 11.42 4.61 6.27
CA THR A 133 11.22 4.67 7.73
C THR A 133 12.48 4.97 8.53
N THR A 134 13.66 4.80 7.93
CA THR A 134 14.97 4.93 8.60
C THR A 134 15.82 6.08 8.06
N LEU A 135 15.24 6.99 7.27
CA LEU A 135 15.97 8.08 6.60
C LEU A 135 16.56 9.14 7.55
N GLN A 136 16.13 9.21 8.81
CA GLN A 136 16.73 10.10 9.81
C GLN A 136 18.21 9.80 10.09
N TYR A 137 18.67 8.59 9.79
CA TYR A 137 20.06 8.14 9.97
C TYR A 137 20.92 8.29 8.71
N VAL A 138 20.36 8.86 7.63
CA VAL A 138 21.02 9.04 6.35
C VAL A 138 21.31 10.53 6.14
N ASP A 139 22.44 10.86 5.50
CA ASP A 139 22.78 12.24 5.15
C ASP A 139 21.70 12.89 4.29
N GLU A 140 21.68 14.23 4.27
CA GLU A 140 20.61 14.99 3.63
C GLU A 140 20.55 14.75 2.11
N VAL A 141 21.69 14.64 1.44
CA VAL A 141 21.75 14.44 -0.03
C VAL A 141 21.14 13.10 -0.39
N LYS A 142 21.58 12.04 0.29
CA LYS A 142 21.07 10.69 0.08
C LYS A 142 19.59 10.56 0.46
N ARG A 143 19.20 11.20 1.56
CA ARG A 143 17.79 11.24 2.00
C ARG A 143 16.89 11.85 0.94
N ARG A 144 17.31 12.99 0.37
CA ARG A 144 16.58 13.67 -0.71
C ARG A 144 16.44 12.78 -1.95
N GLU A 145 17.52 12.13 -2.37
CA GLU A 145 17.53 11.19 -3.50
C GLU A 145 16.53 10.05 -3.31
N VAL A 146 16.54 9.41 -2.13
CA VAL A 146 15.62 8.29 -1.83
C VAL A 146 14.16 8.76 -1.84
N CYS A 147 13.87 9.92 -1.25
CA CYS A 147 12.52 10.48 -1.23
C CYS A 147 12.03 10.86 -2.63
N GLN A 148 12.88 11.44 -3.47
CA GLN A 148 12.53 11.77 -4.86
C GLN A 148 12.22 10.50 -5.66
N LYS A 149 13.06 9.47 -5.57
CA LYS A 149 12.78 8.17 -6.21
C LYS A 149 11.46 7.57 -5.73
N ALA A 150 11.17 7.67 -4.42
CA ALA A 150 9.92 7.16 -3.87
C ALA A 150 8.71 7.87 -4.48
N LEU A 151 8.74 9.21 -4.61
CA LEU A 151 7.62 9.98 -5.17
C LEU A 151 7.49 9.88 -6.69
N GLU A 152 8.60 9.87 -7.41
CA GLU A 152 8.60 9.98 -8.88
C GLU A 152 8.52 8.62 -9.58
N ILE A 153 8.98 7.55 -8.94
CA ILE A 153 9.09 6.23 -9.55
C ILE A 153 8.22 5.21 -8.81
N PHE A 154 8.50 4.99 -7.51
CA PHE A 154 7.94 3.84 -6.80
C PHE A 154 6.49 4.05 -6.37
N ALA A 155 6.07 5.23 -5.93
CA ALA A 155 4.68 5.49 -5.61
C ALA A 155 3.76 5.45 -6.84
N PRO A 156 4.09 6.04 -8.01
CA PRO A 156 3.33 5.84 -9.24
C PRO A 156 3.28 4.38 -9.70
N LEU A 157 4.37 3.62 -9.49
CA LEU A 157 4.37 2.19 -9.79
C LEU A 157 3.40 1.43 -8.88
N ALA A 158 3.46 1.66 -7.57
CA ALA A 158 2.53 1.06 -6.62
C ALA A 158 1.06 1.38 -6.98
N GLU A 159 0.78 2.62 -7.45
CA GLU A 159 -0.56 2.99 -7.92
C GLU A 159 -1.01 2.20 -9.15
N ARG A 160 -0.12 2.03 -10.14
CA ARG A 160 -0.42 1.22 -11.34
C ARG A 160 -0.66 -0.25 -11.02
N LEU A 161 -0.01 -0.75 -9.97
CA LEU A 161 -0.21 -2.10 -9.47
C LEU A 161 -1.42 -2.23 -8.52
N GLY A 162 -2.22 -1.16 -8.36
CA GLY A 162 -3.40 -1.14 -7.49
C GLY A 162 -3.09 -1.07 -6.00
N MET A 163 -1.81 -0.96 -5.58
CA MET A 163 -1.36 -0.97 -4.19
C MET A 163 -1.50 0.42 -3.55
N GLY A 164 -2.75 0.89 -3.42
CA GLY A 164 -3.08 2.24 -3.00
C GLY A 164 -2.57 2.62 -1.61
N GLU A 165 -2.59 1.67 -0.67
CA GLU A 165 -2.11 1.88 0.69
C GLU A 165 -0.57 2.02 0.73
N MET A 166 0.17 1.15 0.03
CA MET A 166 1.63 1.23 -0.07
C MET A 166 2.08 2.54 -0.72
N ARG A 167 1.40 2.94 -1.82
CA ARG A 167 1.62 4.26 -2.44
C ARG A 167 1.47 5.39 -1.43
N GLY A 168 0.37 5.41 -0.69
CA GLY A 168 0.08 6.47 0.28
C GLY A 168 1.12 6.55 1.39
N GLN A 169 1.54 5.41 1.94
CA GLN A 169 2.59 5.34 2.95
C GLN A 169 3.93 5.86 2.42
N MET A 170 4.34 5.46 1.20
CA MET A 170 5.56 5.97 0.57
C MET A 170 5.51 7.50 0.38
N GLN A 171 4.38 8.02 -0.09
CA GLN A 171 4.19 9.44 -0.31
C GLN A 171 4.24 10.23 0.98
N ASP A 172 3.59 9.78 2.04
CA ASP A 172 3.58 10.44 3.35
C ASP A 172 4.98 10.51 3.98
N LEU A 173 5.73 9.39 3.94
CA LEU A 173 7.10 9.33 4.46
C LEU A 173 8.05 10.21 3.66
N ALA A 174 8.00 10.17 2.33
CA ALA A 174 8.85 11.01 1.49
C ALA A 174 8.53 12.50 1.65
N PHE A 175 7.25 12.85 1.74
CA PHE A 175 6.79 14.22 1.95
C PHE A 175 7.27 14.80 3.28
N MET A 176 7.26 14.00 4.35
CA MET A 176 7.74 14.40 5.67
C MET A 176 9.20 14.88 5.64
N TYR A 177 10.04 14.26 4.79
CA TYR A 177 11.46 14.64 4.67
C TYR A 177 11.72 15.71 3.63
N LEU A 178 10.99 15.72 2.50
CA LEU A 178 11.22 16.70 1.42
C LEU A 178 10.64 18.07 1.74
N GLN A 179 9.49 18.11 2.42
CA GLN A 179 8.75 19.33 2.72
C GLN A 179 8.25 19.31 4.17
N PRO A 180 9.15 19.33 5.18
CA PRO A 180 8.78 19.13 6.57
C PRO A 180 7.89 20.25 7.14
N ALA A 181 8.00 21.48 6.63
CA ALA A 181 7.15 22.59 7.05
C ALA A 181 5.71 22.39 6.60
N GLU A 182 5.52 22.04 5.32
CA GLU A 182 4.22 21.74 4.71
C GLU A 182 3.58 20.48 5.33
N TYR A 183 4.38 19.44 5.58
CA TYR A 183 3.91 18.24 6.26
C TYR A 183 3.35 18.57 7.64
N LYS A 184 4.11 19.31 8.47
CA LYS A 184 3.68 19.75 9.80
C LYS A 184 2.46 20.66 9.72
N TRP A 185 2.41 21.56 8.74
CA TRP A 185 1.26 22.43 8.53
C TRP A 185 -0.01 21.61 8.25
N VAL A 186 0.02 20.69 7.28
CA VAL A 186 -1.14 19.85 6.96
C VAL A 186 -1.53 19.00 8.17
N GLN A 187 -0.57 18.36 8.83
CA GLN A 187 -0.81 17.53 10.00
C GLN A 187 -1.50 18.33 11.14
N SER A 188 -1.00 19.52 11.46
CA SER A 188 -1.55 20.38 12.53
C SER A 188 -2.92 20.94 12.14
N TYR A 189 -3.06 21.38 10.87
CA TYR A 189 -4.29 21.94 10.36
C TYR A 189 -5.42 20.90 10.34
N THR A 190 -5.11 19.65 10.02
CA THR A 190 -6.11 18.58 9.96
C THR A 190 -6.45 18.00 11.33
N LYS A 191 -5.50 17.96 12.28
CA LYS A 191 -5.69 17.33 13.59
C LYS A 191 -6.90 17.91 14.35
N SER A 192 -7.02 19.22 14.48
CA SER A 192 -8.15 19.86 15.16
C SER A 192 -9.49 19.62 14.49
N ASN A 193 -9.50 19.48 13.17
CA ASN A 193 -10.70 19.16 12.39
C ASN A 193 -11.06 17.68 12.50
N LEU A 194 -10.05 16.79 12.50
CA LEU A 194 -10.26 15.35 12.71
C LEU A 194 -10.87 15.03 14.07
N GLU A 195 -10.47 15.74 15.14
CA GLU A 195 -11.05 15.58 16.47
C GLU A 195 -12.53 15.97 16.52
N LYS A 196 -12.91 17.06 15.81
CA LYS A 196 -14.33 17.49 15.69
C LYS A 196 -15.13 16.53 14.84
N LEU A 197 -14.60 16.10 13.70
CA LEU A 197 -15.24 15.18 12.75
C LEU A 197 -15.34 13.76 13.32
N GLY A 198 -14.42 13.35 14.20
CA GLY A 198 -14.37 12.00 14.74
C GLY A 198 -15.62 11.58 15.51
N LYS A 199 -16.22 12.51 16.28
CA LYS A 199 -17.48 12.24 17.01
C LYS A 199 -18.63 12.03 16.04
N GLU A 200 -18.73 12.85 15.01
CA GLU A 200 -19.77 12.75 14.00
C GLU A 200 -19.59 11.47 13.15
N LEU A 201 -18.35 11.14 12.81
CA LEU A 201 -18.01 9.91 12.12
C LEU A 201 -18.49 8.67 12.88
N LEU A 202 -18.26 8.64 14.20
CA LEU A 202 -18.72 7.53 15.06
C LEU A 202 -20.25 7.45 15.09
N ARG A 203 -20.94 8.59 15.12
CA ARG A 203 -22.40 8.66 15.05
C ARG A 203 -22.94 8.09 13.73
N ILE A 204 -22.38 8.58 12.60
CA ILE A 204 -22.78 8.10 11.26
C ILE A 204 -22.48 6.60 11.11
N LYS A 205 -21.30 6.17 11.54
CA LYS A 205 -20.93 4.75 11.54
C LYS A 205 -21.93 3.90 12.33
N GLY A 206 -22.32 4.35 13.52
CA GLY A 206 -23.31 3.68 14.36
C GLY A 206 -24.69 3.58 13.70
N SER A 207 -25.20 4.70 13.13
CA SER A 207 -26.47 4.73 12.42
C SER A 207 -26.48 3.77 11.21
N ILE A 208 -25.44 3.82 10.37
CA ILE A 208 -25.31 2.90 9.23
C ILE A 208 -25.27 1.44 9.68
N THR A 209 -24.46 1.11 10.71
CA THR A 209 -24.36 -0.26 11.22
C THR A 209 -25.70 -0.79 11.71
N LEU A 210 -26.49 0.07 12.39
CA LEU A 210 -27.83 -0.30 12.86
C LEU A 210 -28.82 -0.49 11.70
N ALA A 211 -28.77 0.40 10.69
CA ALA A 211 -29.64 0.29 9.52
C ALA A 211 -29.36 -0.98 8.73
N LEU A 212 -28.07 -1.29 8.46
CA LEU A 212 -27.67 -2.53 7.77
C LEU A 212 -28.09 -3.78 8.54
N LYS A 213 -27.94 -3.76 9.87
CA LYS A 213 -28.39 -4.88 10.73
C LYS A 213 -29.91 -5.09 10.66
N LYS A 214 -30.73 -4.03 10.62
CA LYS A 214 -32.19 -4.12 10.48
C LYS A 214 -32.60 -4.76 9.15
N GLU A 215 -31.89 -4.47 8.09
CA GLU A 215 -32.12 -5.03 6.75
C GLU A 215 -31.48 -6.42 6.55
N GLY A 216 -30.80 -6.94 7.57
CA GLY A 216 -30.18 -8.28 7.52
C GLY A 216 -28.93 -8.35 6.63
N ILE A 217 -28.30 -7.22 6.31
CA ILE A 217 -27.11 -7.16 5.47
C ILE A 217 -25.86 -7.26 6.35
N PRO A 218 -25.07 -8.36 6.27
CA PRO A 218 -23.80 -8.48 6.96
C PRO A 218 -22.78 -7.57 6.30
N ALA A 219 -22.30 -6.56 7.03
CA ALA A 219 -21.35 -5.61 6.51
C ALA A 219 -20.29 -5.20 7.54
N GLU A 220 -19.08 -4.98 7.09
CA GLU A 220 -18.02 -4.38 7.88
C GLU A 220 -17.94 -2.88 7.59
N VAL A 221 -18.12 -2.03 8.62
CA VAL A 221 -18.04 -0.57 8.47
C VAL A 221 -16.73 -0.06 9.08
N GLN A 222 -15.85 0.45 8.24
CA GLN A 222 -14.53 0.97 8.61
C GLN A 222 -14.48 2.50 8.44
N SER A 223 -13.65 3.15 9.27
CA SER A 223 -13.28 4.56 9.08
C SER A 223 -11.94 4.63 8.34
N ARG A 224 -11.82 5.56 7.38
CA ARG A 224 -10.58 5.81 6.66
C ARG A 224 -10.21 7.28 6.75
N VAL A 225 -9.00 7.55 7.18
CA VAL A 225 -8.38 8.88 7.10
C VAL A 225 -7.54 8.96 5.83
N LYS A 226 -7.64 10.08 5.12
CA LYS A 226 -6.85 10.30 3.90
C LYS A 226 -5.38 10.52 4.22
N HIS A 227 -4.49 9.98 3.38
CA HIS A 227 -3.05 10.21 3.46
C HIS A 227 -2.69 11.70 3.41
N ILE A 228 -1.71 12.11 4.22
CA ILE A 228 -1.31 13.53 4.41
C ILE A 228 -0.85 14.15 3.09
N TYR A 229 -0.03 13.45 2.30
CA TYR A 229 0.40 13.93 0.99
C TYR A 229 -0.76 14.10 0.02
N SER A 230 -1.69 13.15 0.00
CA SER A 230 -2.90 13.25 -0.83
C SER A 230 -3.80 14.43 -0.42
N LEU A 231 -3.82 14.76 0.86
CA LEU A 231 -4.53 15.92 1.37
C LEU A 231 -3.81 17.21 1.00
N TYR A 232 -2.49 17.28 1.16
CA TYR A 232 -1.65 18.41 0.75
C TYR A 232 -1.85 18.75 -0.73
N THR A 233 -1.77 17.76 -1.62
CA THR A 233 -1.97 17.95 -3.06
C THR A 233 -3.35 18.47 -3.42
N LYS A 234 -4.40 18.11 -2.65
CA LYS A 234 -5.74 18.69 -2.81
C LYS A 234 -5.82 20.12 -2.27
N LEU A 235 -5.30 20.36 -1.06
CA LEU A 235 -5.33 21.67 -0.41
C LEU A 235 -4.59 22.75 -1.22
N THR A 236 -3.54 22.37 -1.94
CA THR A 236 -2.74 23.29 -2.76
C THR A 236 -3.33 23.59 -4.13
N ARG A 237 -4.43 22.94 -4.52
CA ARG A 237 -5.12 23.26 -5.79
C ARG A 237 -5.66 24.69 -5.78
N PRO A 238 -5.58 25.42 -6.92
CA PRO A 238 -6.01 26.81 -7.01
C PRO A 238 -7.48 27.05 -6.60
N GLU A 239 -8.36 26.10 -6.91
CA GLU A 239 -9.78 26.14 -6.57
C GLU A 239 -10.08 25.91 -5.08
N ILE A 240 -9.21 25.18 -4.38
CA ILE A 240 -9.35 24.87 -2.96
C ILE A 240 -8.80 26.00 -2.07
N LYS A 241 -7.68 26.64 -2.50
CA LYS A 241 -7.05 27.77 -1.79
C LYS A 241 -6.75 27.48 -0.31
N LYS A 242 -6.29 26.25 -0.02
CA LYS A 242 -5.98 25.77 1.34
C LYS A 242 -7.20 25.72 2.30
N ASP A 243 -8.42 25.76 1.78
CA ASP A 243 -9.65 25.69 2.55
C ASP A 243 -10.09 24.23 2.77
N LEU A 244 -9.96 23.75 4.02
CA LEU A 244 -10.32 22.38 4.37
C LEU A 244 -11.83 22.11 4.25
N SER A 245 -12.69 23.14 4.38
CA SER A 245 -14.14 22.98 4.25
C SER A 245 -14.58 22.50 2.87
N LYS A 246 -13.72 22.70 1.85
CA LYS A 246 -13.92 22.22 0.47
C LYS A 246 -13.42 20.78 0.27
N ILE A 247 -12.87 20.14 1.30
CA ILE A 247 -12.37 18.76 1.24
C ILE A 247 -13.39 17.85 1.91
N HIS A 248 -14.25 17.22 1.11
CA HIS A 248 -15.34 16.37 1.58
C HIS A 248 -14.91 14.91 1.87
N ASP A 249 -13.66 14.53 1.51
CA ASP A 249 -13.10 13.20 1.67
C ASP A 249 -11.89 13.14 2.62
N LEU A 250 -11.84 14.08 3.60
CA LEU A 250 -10.82 14.07 4.65
C LEU A 250 -10.91 12.80 5.48
N ILE A 251 -12.15 12.45 5.86
CA ILE A 251 -12.51 11.17 6.47
C ILE A 251 -13.60 10.57 5.62
N ALA A 252 -13.47 9.29 5.31
CA ALA A 252 -14.47 8.50 4.63
C ALA A 252 -14.91 7.33 5.49
N LEU A 253 -16.14 6.90 5.34
CA LEU A 253 -16.58 5.58 5.77
C LEU A 253 -16.48 4.61 4.61
N ARG A 254 -16.04 3.40 4.92
CA ARG A 254 -15.98 2.30 3.99
C ARG A 254 -16.90 1.19 4.47
N ILE A 255 -17.80 0.76 3.61
CA ILE A 255 -18.74 -0.33 3.87
C ILE A 255 -18.33 -1.49 2.96
N ILE A 256 -18.03 -2.62 3.57
CA ILE A 256 -17.58 -3.84 2.88
C ILE A 256 -18.67 -4.89 3.06
N VAL A 257 -19.16 -5.40 1.94
CA VAL A 257 -20.23 -6.39 1.85
C VAL A 257 -19.79 -7.63 1.09
N SER A 258 -20.66 -8.63 0.97
CA SER A 258 -20.33 -9.92 0.37
C SER A 258 -20.32 -9.87 -1.16
N ASP A 259 -21.29 -9.22 -1.78
CA ASP A 259 -21.47 -9.19 -3.22
C ASP A 259 -21.88 -7.82 -3.79
N THR A 260 -21.93 -7.74 -5.11
CA THR A 260 -22.24 -6.51 -5.85
C THR A 260 -23.69 -6.05 -5.67
N GLU A 261 -24.64 -6.99 -5.55
CA GLU A 261 -26.06 -6.65 -5.33
C GLU A 261 -26.24 -5.95 -3.98
N GLU A 262 -25.56 -6.45 -2.95
CA GLU A 262 -25.55 -5.83 -1.63
C GLU A 262 -24.93 -4.42 -1.67
N CYS A 263 -23.93 -4.15 -2.53
CA CYS A 263 -23.38 -2.81 -2.68
C CYS A 263 -24.44 -1.78 -3.07
N TYR A 264 -25.34 -2.11 -4.01
CA TYR A 264 -26.42 -1.20 -4.44
C TYR A 264 -27.54 -1.11 -3.40
N LYS A 265 -27.87 -2.21 -2.70
CA LYS A 265 -28.82 -2.16 -1.57
C LYS A 265 -28.30 -1.25 -0.46
N VAL A 266 -27.04 -1.34 -0.13
CA VAL A 266 -26.39 -0.47 0.87
C VAL A 266 -26.42 1.00 0.45
N LEU A 267 -26.20 1.31 -0.84
CA LEU A 267 -26.32 2.66 -1.36
C LEU A 267 -27.71 3.24 -1.10
N ASP A 268 -28.78 2.47 -1.37
CA ASP A 268 -30.16 2.88 -1.12
C ASP A 268 -30.43 3.10 0.39
N ILE A 269 -29.96 2.21 1.25
CA ILE A 269 -30.07 2.33 2.70
C ILE A 269 -29.36 3.61 3.19
N VAL A 270 -28.14 3.85 2.73
CA VAL A 270 -27.37 5.06 3.09
C VAL A 270 -28.12 6.33 2.70
N HIS A 271 -28.75 6.37 1.51
CA HIS A 271 -29.48 7.53 1.03
C HIS A 271 -30.85 7.70 1.70
N LYS A 272 -31.42 6.65 2.28
CA LYS A 272 -32.61 6.73 3.15
C LYS A 272 -32.26 7.28 4.53
N GLU A 273 -31.13 6.91 5.08
CA GLU A 273 -30.68 7.35 6.42
C GLU A 273 -30.07 8.77 6.41
N PHE A 274 -29.41 9.16 5.30
CA PHE A 274 -28.69 10.42 5.17
C PHE A 274 -29.00 11.09 3.83
N LYS A 275 -29.24 12.39 3.88
CA LYS A 275 -29.48 13.19 2.67
C LYS A 275 -28.22 13.20 1.78
N PRO A 276 -28.29 12.70 0.53
CA PRO A 276 -27.16 12.78 -0.38
C PRO A 276 -26.85 14.23 -0.81
N LEU A 277 -25.58 14.51 -1.09
CA LEU A 277 -25.17 15.75 -1.73
C LEU A 277 -25.66 15.75 -3.20
N PRO A 278 -25.93 16.95 -3.78
CA PRO A 278 -26.43 17.09 -5.17
C PRO A 278 -25.36 16.73 -6.22
N GLU A 279 -24.24 16.17 -5.83
CA GLU A 279 -23.16 15.74 -6.72
C GLU A 279 -23.41 14.33 -7.24
N PRO A 280 -22.95 14.00 -8.48
CA PRO A 280 -23.14 12.66 -9.03
C PRO A 280 -22.42 11.60 -8.22
N ILE A 281 -23.05 10.44 -8.06
CA ILE A 281 -22.44 9.22 -7.50
C ILE A 281 -21.37 8.75 -8.47
N SER A 282 -20.20 8.37 -7.94
CA SER A 282 -19.18 7.73 -8.76
C SER A 282 -19.31 6.21 -8.64
N ASP A 283 -19.83 5.59 -9.67
CA ASP A 283 -20.00 4.14 -9.73
C ASP A 283 -18.80 3.51 -10.48
N TYR A 284 -17.77 3.17 -9.70
CA TYR A 284 -16.61 2.44 -10.22
C TYR A 284 -16.80 0.93 -10.20
N ILE A 285 -17.96 0.41 -9.78
CA ILE A 285 -18.33 -1.00 -9.96
C ILE A 285 -18.76 -1.22 -11.40
N ALA A 286 -19.70 -0.38 -11.89
CA ALA A 286 -20.15 -0.42 -13.27
C ALA A 286 -19.06 0.06 -14.25
N HIS A 287 -18.22 1.01 -13.85
CA HIS A 287 -17.18 1.63 -14.68
C HIS A 287 -15.83 1.65 -13.93
N PRO A 288 -15.11 0.51 -13.89
CA PRO A 288 -13.83 0.40 -13.18
C PRO A 288 -12.79 1.41 -13.67
N ARG A 289 -11.92 1.86 -12.77
CA ARG A 289 -10.80 2.72 -13.16
C ARG A 289 -9.76 1.94 -13.97
N PRO A 290 -8.87 2.62 -14.73
CA PRO A 290 -7.84 1.95 -15.54
C PRO A 290 -6.90 1.00 -14.77
N ASN A 291 -6.76 1.21 -13.46
CA ASN A 291 -5.98 0.35 -12.57
C ASN A 291 -6.81 -0.76 -11.90
N GLY A 292 -8.02 -1.03 -12.39
CA GLY A 292 -8.91 -2.06 -11.86
C GLY A 292 -9.69 -1.68 -10.59
N TYR A 293 -9.51 -0.49 -10.03
CA TYR A 293 -10.21 -0.05 -8.82
C TYR A 293 -11.72 -0.04 -9.01
N GLN A 294 -12.46 -0.68 -8.08
CA GLN A 294 -13.92 -0.76 -8.04
C GLN A 294 -14.44 -0.36 -6.66
N SER A 295 -15.46 0.49 -6.63
CA SER A 295 -16.22 0.92 -5.45
C SER A 295 -17.34 1.85 -5.88
N ILE A 296 -18.45 1.93 -5.16
CA ILE A 296 -19.40 3.03 -5.27
C ILE A 296 -18.94 4.13 -4.29
N HIS A 297 -18.84 5.37 -4.79
CA HIS A 297 -18.56 6.54 -3.95
C HIS A 297 -19.78 7.44 -3.94
N THR A 298 -20.30 7.69 -2.77
CA THR A 298 -21.37 8.68 -2.55
C THR A 298 -20.98 9.65 -1.45
N ARG A 299 -21.62 10.81 -1.43
CA ARG A 299 -21.43 11.82 -0.39
C ARG A 299 -22.77 12.14 0.23
N VAL A 300 -22.78 12.23 1.55
CA VAL A 300 -23.97 12.50 2.34
C VAL A 300 -23.71 13.59 3.36
N TYR A 301 -24.78 14.29 3.77
CA TYR A 301 -24.72 15.24 4.87
C TYR A 301 -24.83 14.52 6.21
N GLY A 302 -23.88 14.78 7.10
CA GLY A 302 -23.97 14.48 8.52
C GLY A 302 -24.70 15.58 9.29
N SER A 303 -24.54 15.59 10.61
CA SER A 303 -25.12 16.67 11.43
C SER A 303 -24.47 18.02 11.11
N GLY A 304 -25.30 19.07 11.06
CA GLY A 304 -24.82 20.43 10.75
C GLY A 304 -24.28 20.60 9.34
N ASP A 305 -24.86 19.87 8.39
CA ASP A 305 -24.51 19.93 6.95
C ASP A 305 -23.05 19.60 6.63
N LEU A 306 -22.36 18.86 7.50
CA LEU A 306 -21.01 18.39 7.24
C LEU A 306 -21.00 17.25 6.21
N PRO A 307 -20.28 17.41 5.09
CA PRO A 307 -20.23 16.37 4.05
C PRO A 307 -19.28 15.21 4.45
N PHE A 308 -19.74 13.98 4.22
CA PHE A 308 -18.96 12.76 4.40
C PHE A 308 -18.97 11.91 3.14
N GLU A 309 -17.81 11.39 2.74
CA GLU A 309 -17.72 10.40 1.69
C GLU A 309 -17.95 9.00 2.27
N ILE A 310 -18.79 8.21 1.57
CA ILE A 310 -19.04 6.80 1.85
C ILE A 310 -18.61 5.98 0.64
N GLN A 311 -17.74 5.01 0.86
CA GLN A 311 -17.25 4.07 -0.13
C GLN A 311 -17.87 2.71 0.13
N ILE A 312 -18.53 2.12 -0.87
CA ILE A 312 -19.21 0.84 -0.76
C ILE A 312 -18.59 -0.11 -1.77
N ARG A 313 -18.19 -1.30 -1.32
CA ARG A 313 -17.53 -2.30 -2.17
C ARG A 313 -17.60 -3.70 -1.57
N THR A 314 -17.39 -4.72 -2.38
CA THR A 314 -17.30 -6.10 -1.90
C THR A 314 -15.97 -6.35 -1.19
N ARG A 315 -15.88 -7.50 -0.49
CA ARG A 315 -14.62 -7.97 0.13
C ARG A 315 -13.51 -8.10 -0.92
N VAL A 316 -13.80 -8.68 -2.06
CA VAL A 316 -12.83 -8.85 -3.16
C VAL A 316 -12.34 -7.50 -3.67
N MET A 317 -13.26 -6.57 -4.01
CA MET A 317 -12.90 -5.21 -4.44
C MET A 317 -12.09 -4.46 -3.37
N HIS A 318 -12.34 -4.75 -2.09
CA HIS A 318 -11.58 -4.17 -1.00
C HIS A 318 -10.14 -4.66 -0.99
N GLU A 319 -9.94 -5.96 -1.08
CA GLU A 319 -8.60 -6.56 -1.11
C GLU A 319 -7.82 -6.10 -2.34
N GLU A 320 -8.45 -6.08 -3.50
CA GLU A 320 -7.84 -5.55 -4.73
C GLU A 320 -7.44 -4.08 -4.63
N ALA A 321 -8.27 -3.23 -3.99
CA ALA A 321 -7.98 -1.81 -3.82
C ALA A 321 -6.89 -1.51 -2.77
N GLU A 322 -6.69 -2.37 -1.77
CA GLU A 322 -5.68 -2.21 -0.72
C GLU A 322 -4.35 -2.86 -1.13
N TYR A 323 -4.40 -4.07 -1.71
CA TYR A 323 -3.23 -4.92 -1.99
C TYR A 323 -2.89 -5.01 -3.48
N GLY A 324 -3.80 -4.58 -4.38
CA GLY A 324 -3.57 -4.58 -5.82
C GLY A 324 -3.27 -5.96 -6.37
N VAL A 325 -2.27 -6.03 -7.22
CA VAL A 325 -1.84 -7.29 -7.86
C VAL A 325 -1.44 -8.38 -6.85
N ALA A 326 -1.03 -8.03 -5.65
CA ALA A 326 -0.72 -8.98 -4.59
C ALA A 326 -1.95 -9.79 -4.13
N ALA A 327 -3.16 -9.21 -4.20
CA ALA A 327 -4.41 -9.92 -3.91
C ALA A 327 -4.66 -11.07 -4.90
N HIS A 328 -4.37 -10.88 -6.19
CA HIS A 328 -4.60 -11.89 -7.22
C HIS A 328 -3.73 -13.12 -7.06
N TRP A 329 -2.51 -12.98 -6.54
CA TRP A 329 -1.63 -14.14 -6.28
C TRP A 329 -2.21 -15.10 -5.26
N ASN A 330 -2.83 -14.59 -4.22
CA ASN A 330 -3.49 -15.43 -3.22
C ASN A 330 -4.66 -16.24 -3.80
N TYR A 331 -5.41 -15.67 -4.75
CA TYR A 331 -6.52 -16.37 -5.43
C TYR A 331 -6.03 -17.45 -6.39
N ALA A 332 -4.98 -17.19 -7.16
CA ALA A 332 -4.42 -18.17 -8.10
C ALA A 332 -3.88 -19.38 -7.34
N GLU A 333 -3.13 -19.17 -6.26
CA GLU A 333 -2.56 -20.24 -5.43
C GLU A 333 -3.64 -21.06 -4.70
N LYS A 334 -4.71 -20.41 -4.20
CA LYS A 334 -5.85 -21.10 -3.60
C LYS A 334 -6.58 -21.97 -4.62
N LYS A 335 -6.75 -21.48 -5.86
CA LYS A 335 -7.42 -22.21 -6.94
C LYS A 335 -6.60 -23.42 -7.43
N GLU A 336 -5.27 -23.30 -7.53
CA GLU A 336 -4.38 -24.41 -7.86
C GLU A 336 -4.34 -25.48 -6.76
N LYS A 337 -4.45 -25.08 -5.47
CA LYS A 337 -4.47 -25.98 -4.30
C LYS A 337 -5.86 -26.57 -3.99
N GLY A 338 -6.90 -26.23 -4.77
CA GLY A 338 -8.27 -26.75 -4.61
C GLY A 338 -8.94 -26.36 -3.28
N LEU A 339 -8.45 -25.26 -2.64
CA LEU A 339 -9.00 -24.72 -1.40
C LEU A 339 -10.11 -23.71 -1.76
N SER A 340 -11.38 -24.16 -1.73
CA SER A 340 -12.54 -23.25 -1.81
C SER A 340 -12.74 -22.51 -0.47
N ASP A 341 -13.25 -21.29 -0.53
CA ASP A 341 -13.48 -20.41 0.65
C ASP A 341 -14.49 -20.96 1.69
N GLU A 342 -15.08 -22.14 1.46
CA GLU A 342 -16.11 -22.75 2.31
C GLU A 342 -15.60 -23.49 3.58
N LYS A 343 -14.29 -23.47 3.87
CA LYS A 343 -13.73 -24.20 5.02
C LYS A 343 -13.10 -23.35 6.12
N ILE A 344 -13.44 -22.07 6.20
CA ILE A 344 -13.05 -21.22 7.34
C ILE A 344 -14.30 -20.46 7.82
N SER A 345 -15.15 -21.17 8.56
CA SER A 345 -16.15 -20.62 9.48
C SER A 345 -15.78 -21.05 10.89
#